data_6b76c0d852f3ff50ebeb31c0788489d8
#
_entry.id   6b76c0d852f3ff50ebeb31c0788489d8
#
_cell.length_a   1.000
_cell.length_b   1.000
_cell.length_c   1.000
_cell.angle_alpha   90.00
_cell.angle_beta   90.00
_cell.angle_gamma   90.00
#
_symmetry.space_group_name_H-M   'P 1'
#
loop_
_entity.id
_entity.type
_entity.pdbx_description
1 polymer ?
#
loop_
_entity_poly.entity_id
_entity_poly.type
_entity_poly.pdbx_seq_one_letter_code
_entity_poly.pdbx_strand_id
1 'polypeptide(L)'
;YKAAEGYYAKALEISERLTEKFPEDPNLQRDLSSLYNDLGDIAKAMNDYKAAEGYYAKTLEISEKLAEKYPEDPQMQRDLSASYNKLGGIAEALNDYNAAEGYYAKDLEISEKLAEKYPDDPNLQRGLSISYNKLGGIAKARNDYNAAEGDYAKALAIRERLAEKYPEDPELQRGRSISYINLGDIAKALNDYTAAEGYYAKALEISKRLAEKYPDDPNLQRDLSISYNKLGDIAEALNDYKAAEGYYAKA
;
A
#
# COMPACT_ATOMS: atom_id res chain seq x y z
N TYR A 1 -10.43 -0.68 21.87
CA TYR A 1 -9.15 -1.38 21.71
C TYR A 1 -8.80 -2.23 22.97
N LYS A 2 -8.80 -1.72 24.22
CA LYS A 2 -8.44 -2.49 25.45
C LYS A 2 -9.23 -3.77 25.67
N ALA A 3 -10.53 -3.79 25.33
CA ALA A 3 -11.34 -5.02 25.45
C ALA A 3 -10.94 -6.06 24.38
N ALA A 4 -10.63 -5.62 23.16
CA ALA A 4 -10.13 -6.46 22.09
C ALA A 4 -8.76 -7.07 22.45
N GLU A 5 -7.85 -6.27 23.01
CA GLU A 5 -6.53 -6.71 23.47
C GLU A 5 -6.61 -7.91 24.44
N GLY A 6 -7.56 -7.88 25.38
CA GLY A 6 -7.76 -8.99 26.33
C GLY A 6 -8.24 -10.31 25.68
N TYR A 7 -9.05 -10.22 24.61
CA TYR A 7 -9.47 -11.41 23.87
C TYR A 7 -8.33 -11.95 22.98
N TYR A 8 -7.58 -11.06 22.33
CA TYR A 8 -6.43 -11.46 21.52
C TYR A 8 -5.31 -12.07 22.38
N ALA A 9 -5.07 -11.56 23.59
CA ALA A 9 -4.08 -12.16 24.50
C ALA A 9 -4.42 -13.62 24.87
N LYS A 10 -5.71 -13.92 25.12
CA LYS A 10 -6.16 -15.31 25.39
C LYS A 10 -6.06 -16.19 24.14
N ALA A 11 -6.41 -15.65 22.97
CA ALA A 11 -6.28 -16.38 21.71
C ALA A 11 -4.82 -16.71 21.43
N LEU A 12 -3.92 -15.75 21.69
CA LEU A 12 -2.47 -15.90 21.50
C LEU A 12 -1.92 -17.03 22.39
N GLU A 13 -2.25 -17.05 23.69
CA GLU A 13 -1.82 -18.12 24.62
C GLU A 13 -2.25 -19.51 24.12
N ILE A 14 -3.48 -19.62 23.62
CA ILE A 14 -3.98 -20.89 23.06
C ILE A 14 -3.22 -21.28 21.80
N SER A 15 -3.04 -20.35 20.87
CA SER A 15 -2.33 -20.60 19.60
C SER A 15 -0.86 -20.94 19.83
N GLU A 16 -0.15 -20.22 20.70
CA GLU A 16 1.24 -20.53 21.07
C GLU A 16 1.36 -21.96 21.61
N ARG A 17 0.49 -22.35 22.56
CA ARG A 17 0.47 -23.69 23.11
C ARG A 17 0.14 -24.79 22.07
N LEU A 18 -0.77 -24.51 21.14
CA LEU A 18 -1.09 -25.44 20.05
C LEU A 18 0.08 -25.60 19.09
N THR A 19 0.73 -24.50 18.74
CA THR A 19 1.89 -24.49 17.86
C THR A 19 3.11 -25.18 18.49
N GLU A 20 3.33 -25.02 19.80
CA GLU A 20 4.35 -25.76 20.55
C GLU A 20 4.06 -27.28 20.54
N LYS A 21 2.80 -27.66 20.63
CA LYS A 21 2.40 -29.09 20.64
C LYS A 21 2.46 -29.72 19.25
N PHE A 22 2.22 -28.91 18.18
CA PHE A 22 2.17 -29.37 16.81
C PHE A 22 3.03 -28.43 15.92
N PRO A 23 4.36 -28.39 16.12
CA PRO A 23 5.24 -27.40 15.48
C PRO A 23 5.35 -27.54 13.95
N GLU A 24 5.01 -28.73 13.43
CA GLU A 24 5.08 -29.03 11.99
C GLU A 24 3.76 -28.74 11.24
N ASP A 25 2.70 -28.35 11.94
CA ASP A 25 1.41 -28.03 11.29
C ASP A 25 1.44 -26.60 10.72
N PRO A 26 1.43 -26.46 9.37
CA PRO A 26 1.53 -25.14 8.74
C PRO A 26 0.29 -24.29 8.98
N ASN A 27 -0.88 -24.88 9.21
CA ASN A 27 -2.11 -24.12 9.46
C ASN A 27 -2.06 -23.47 10.85
N LEU A 28 -1.62 -24.20 11.87
CA LEU A 28 -1.45 -23.63 13.20
C LEU A 28 -0.38 -22.55 13.25
N GLN A 29 0.71 -22.71 12.48
CA GLN A 29 1.73 -21.66 12.32
C GLN A 29 1.14 -20.40 11.65
N ARG A 30 0.32 -20.58 10.63
CA ARG A 30 -0.34 -19.45 9.94
C ARG A 30 -1.37 -18.76 10.83
N ASP A 31 -2.15 -19.53 11.61
CA ASP A 31 -3.11 -18.97 12.57
C ASP A 31 -2.40 -18.12 13.63
N LEU A 32 -1.28 -18.61 14.17
CA LEU A 32 -0.43 -17.85 15.10
C LEU A 32 0.12 -16.58 14.45
N SER A 33 0.62 -16.69 13.22
CA SER A 33 1.11 -15.54 12.43
C SER A 33 0.02 -14.49 12.23
N SER A 34 -1.22 -14.92 11.92
CA SER A 34 -2.37 -14.03 11.78
C SER A 34 -2.69 -13.29 13.08
N LEU A 35 -2.64 -13.97 14.23
CA LEU A 35 -2.86 -13.34 15.54
C LEU A 35 -1.80 -12.29 15.87
N TYR A 36 -0.52 -12.57 15.58
CA TYR A 36 0.54 -11.58 15.74
C TYR A 36 0.32 -10.37 14.80
N ASN A 37 -0.12 -10.61 13.57
CA ASN A 37 -0.48 -9.53 12.64
C ASN A 37 -1.58 -8.63 13.21
N ASP A 38 -2.67 -9.21 13.73
CA ASP A 38 -3.79 -8.48 14.31
C ASP A 38 -3.36 -7.65 15.53
N LEU A 39 -2.53 -8.23 16.40
CA LEU A 39 -1.95 -7.51 17.54
C LEU A 39 -1.04 -6.37 17.09
N GLY A 40 -0.25 -6.57 16.04
CA GLY A 40 0.57 -5.54 15.42
C GLY A 40 -0.27 -4.40 14.85
N ASP A 41 -1.39 -4.71 14.18
CA ASP A 41 -2.32 -3.71 13.64
C ASP A 41 -3.01 -2.91 14.77
N ILE A 42 -3.37 -3.54 15.87
CA ILE A 42 -3.91 -2.88 17.07
C ILE A 42 -2.87 -1.95 17.69
N ALA A 43 -1.66 -2.43 17.91
CA ALA A 43 -0.57 -1.63 18.48
C ALA A 43 -0.26 -0.41 17.60
N LYS A 44 -0.19 -0.60 16.28
CA LYS A 44 -0.04 0.48 15.30
C LYS A 44 -1.18 1.49 15.38
N ALA A 45 -2.43 1.04 15.48
CA ALA A 45 -3.59 1.93 15.61
C ALA A 45 -3.58 2.74 16.92
N MET A 46 -2.88 2.22 17.95
CA MET A 46 -2.62 2.91 19.21
C MET A 46 -1.36 3.79 19.17
N ASN A 47 -0.66 3.88 18.03
CA ASN A 47 0.62 4.53 17.84
C ASN A 47 1.78 3.92 18.67
N ASP A 48 1.61 2.69 19.17
CA ASP A 48 2.69 1.93 19.80
C ASP A 48 3.49 1.17 18.72
N TYR A 49 4.28 1.93 17.98
CA TYR A 49 5.07 1.38 16.87
C TYR A 49 6.12 0.36 17.33
N LYS A 50 6.62 0.47 18.57
CA LYS A 50 7.56 -0.50 19.12
C LYS A 50 6.91 -1.86 19.39
N ALA A 51 5.71 -1.86 19.96
CA ALA A 51 4.95 -3.09 20.14
C ALA A 51 4.53 -3.69 18.78
N ALA A 52 4.09 -2.84 17.84
CA ALA A 52 3.73 -3.26 16.49
C ALA A 52 4.91 -3.93 15.77
N GLU A 53 6.11 -3.34 15.83
CA GLU A 53 7.33 -3.91 15.29
C GLU A 53 7.62 -5.30 15.88
N GLY A 54 7.50 -5.45 17.21
CA GLY A 54 7.72 -6.72 17.88
C GLY A 54 6.76 -7.81 17.42
N TYR A 55 5.47 -7.49 17.24
CA TYR A 55 4.48 -8.44 16.74
C TYR A 55 4.72 -8.80 15.26
N TYR A 56 4.97 -7.82 14.40
CA TYR A 56 5.25 -8.08 12.99
C TYR A 56 6.58 -8.83 12.77
N ALA A 57 7.57 -8.65 13.64
CA ALA A 57 8.81 -9.44 13.60
C ALA A 57 8.54 -10.92 13.89
N LYS A 58 7.65 -11.24 14.84
CA LYS A 58 7.21 -12.63 15.10
C LYS A 58 6.43 -13.20 13.90
N THR A 59 5.57 -12.40 13.27
CA THR A 59 4.88 -12.76 12.02
C THR A 59 5.90 -13.09 10.93
N LEU A 60 6.90 -12.24 10.74
CA LEU A 60 7.96 -12.45 9.73
C LEU A 60 8.72 -13.75 9.99
N GLU A 61 9.15 -14.03 11.22
CA GLU A 61 9.88 -15.25 11.57
C GLU A 61 9.09 -16.52 11.19
N ILE A 62 7.78 -16.53 11.44
CA ILE A 62 6.91 -17.66 11.05
C ILE A 62 6.79 -17.74 9.53
N SER A 63 6.54 -16.62 8.87
CA SER A 63 6.37 -16.56 7.41
C SER A 63 7.64 -16.96 6.66
N GLU A 64 8.83 -16.58 7.15
CA GLU A 64 10.12 -17.01 6.59
C GLU A 64 10.27 -18.52 6.66
N LYS A 65 10.02 -19.14 7.82
CA LYS A 65 10.08 -20.60 8.00
C LYS A 65 9.11 -21.35 7.09
N LEU A 66 7.88 -20.84 6.97
CA LEU A 66 6.87 -21.46 6.11
C LEU A 66 7.21 -21.31 4.62
N ALA A 67 7.67 -20.14 4.19
CA ALA A 67 8.04 -19.90 2.81
C ALA A 67 9.31 -20.68 2.40
N GLU A 68 10.26 -20.91 3.31
CA GLU A 68 11.41 -21.78 3.10
C GLU A 68 11.00 -23.26 2.99
N LYS A 69 10.08 -23.71 3.87
CA LYS A 69 9.60 -25.10 3.85
C LYS A 69 8.68 -25.40 2.67
N TYR A 70 7.93 -24.41 2.17
CA TYR A 70 6.98 -24.51 1.07
C TYR A 70 7.26 -23.44 -0.02
N PRO A 71 8.42 -23.49 -0.70
CA PRO A 71 8.86 -22.43 -1.61
C PRO A 71 7.98 -22.28 -2.84
N GLU A 72 7.28 -23.33 -3.24
CA GLU A 72 6.39 -23.34 -4.42
C GLU A 72 4.93 -22.96 -4.07
N ASP A 73 4.60 -22.84 -2.79
CA ASP A 73 3.25 -22.46 -2.37
C ASP A 73 3.08 -20.93 -2.47
N PRO A 74 2.22 -20.43 -3.38
CA PRO A 74 2.06 -19.00 -3.59
C PRO A 74 1.46 -18.29 -2.37
N GLN A 75 0.71 -19.00 -1.51
CA GLN A 75 0.14 -18.40 -0.31
C GLN A 75 1.22 -18.15 0.73
N MET A 76 2.16 -19.09 0.94
CA MET A 76 3.28 -18.90 1.88
C MET A 76 4.19 -17.75 1.43
N GLN A 77 4.45 -17.63 0.14
CA GLN A 77 5.22 -16.52 -0.41
C GLN A 77 4.48 -15.17 -0.27
N ARG A 78 3.15 -15.15 -0.44
CA ARG A 78 2.34 -13.94 -0.20
C ARG A 78 2.34 -13.52 1.27
N ASP A 79 2.24 -14.48 2.19
CA ASP A 79 2.25 -14.22 3.62
C ASP A 79 3.62 -13.62 4.04
N LEU A 80 4.72 -14.11 3.46
CA LEU A 80 6.07 -13.55 3.64
C LEU A 80 6.18 -12.12 3.09
N SER A 81 5.74 -11.89 1.85
CA SER A 81 5.70 -10.56 1.22
C SER A 81 4.92 -9.56 2.09
N ALA A 82 3.72 -9.96 2.57
CA ALA A 82 2.90 -9.13 3.45
C ALA A 82 3.60 -8.80 4.78
N SER A 83 4.38 -9.74 5.34
CA SER A 83 5.13 -9.54 6.58
C SER A 83 6.23 -8.48 6.40
N TYR A 84 6.99 -8.54 5.29
CA TYR A 84 7.96 -7.50 4.94
C TYR A 84 7.29 -6.14 4.73
N ASN A 85 6.15 -6.11 4.04
CA ASN A 85 5.40 -4.86 3.80
C ASN A 85 4.93 -4.21 5.13
N LYS A 86 4.48 -4.99 6.11
CA LYS A 86 4.09 -4.51 7.43
C LYS A 86 5.26 -3.89 8.21
N LEU A 87 6.41 -4.57 8.23
CA LEU A 87 7.62 -4.03 8.88
C LEU A 87 8.16 -2.79 8.17
N GLY A 88 8.15 -2.78 6.84
CA GLY A 88 8.46 -1.59 6.06
C GLY A 88 7.59 -0.41 6.43
N GLY A 89 6.28 -0.64 6.63
CA GLY A 89 5.34 0.40 7.07
C GLY A 89 5.57 0.92 8.49
N ILE A 90 6.12 0.11 9.40
CA ILE A 90 6.53 0.58 10.73
C ILE A 90 7.82 1.39 10.65
N ALA A 91 8.83 0.92 9.91
CA ALA A 91 10.08 1.65 9.70
C ALA A 91 9.81 3.02 9.04
N GLU A 92 8.92 3.07 8.04
CA GLU A 92 8.46 4.32 7.40
C GLU A 92 7.83 5.27 8.44
N ALA A 93 6.93 4.76 9.31
CA ALA A 93 6.29 5.55 10.35
C ALA A 93 7.27 6.09 11.41
N LEU A 94 8.37 5.39 11.63
CA LEU A 94 9.48 5.80 12.49
C LEU A 94 10.52 6.67 11.77
N ASN A 95 10.32 6.98 10.48
CA ASN A 95 11.24 7.70 9.61
C ASN A 95 12.59 6.97 9.40
N ASP A 96 12.66 5.67 9.67
CA ASP A 96 13.80 4.83 9.29
C ASP A 96 13.64 4.38 7.83
N TYR A 97 13.91 5.31 6.91
CA TYR A 97 13.77 5.07 5.48
C TYR A 97 14.74 4.01 4.95
N ASN A 98 15.87 3.78 5.62
CA ASN A 98 16.82 2.73 5.23
C ASN A 98 16.24 1.34 5.54
N ALA A 99 15.73 1.13 6.74
CA ALA A 99 15.07 -0.11 7.09
C ALA A 99 13.79 -0.33 6.24
N ALA A 100 12.99 0.73 6.03
CA ALA A 100 11.78 0.67 5.20
C ALA A 100 12.10 0.23 3.77
N GLU A 101 13.11 0.83 3.14
CA GLU A 101 13.57 0.44 1.80
C GLU A 101 14.01 -1.01 1.75
N GLY A 102 14.78 -1.47 2.74
CA GLY A 102 15.24 -2.86 2.82
C GLY A 102 14.08 -3.86 2.90
N TYR A 103 13.07 -3.57 3.71
CA TYR A 103 11.88 -4.41 3.82
C TYR A 103 11.02 -4.37 2.54
N TYR A 104 10.78 -3.19 1.97
CA TYR A 104 9.99 -3.06 0.75
C TYR A 104 10.70 -3.65 -0.49
N ALA A 105 12.03 -3.66 -0.53
CA ALA A 105 12.80 -4.33 -1.58
C ALA A 105 12.62 -5.86 -1.53
N LYS A 106 12.61 -6.45 -0.33
CA LYS A 106 12.32 -7.88 -0.15
C LYS A 106 10.88 -8.23 -0.54
N ASP A 107 9.91 -7.39 -0.13
CA ASP A 107 8.52 -7.51 -0.57
C ASP A 107 8.42 -7.45 -2.11
N LEU A 108 9.09 -6.49 -2.75
CA LEU A 108 9.09 -6.36 -4.21
C LEU A 108 9.66 -7.61 -4.89
N GLU A 109 10.80 -8.12 -4.45
CA GLU A 109 11.43 -9.33 -5.04
C GLU A 109 10.47 -10.53 -5.05
N ILE A 110 9.73 -10.75 -3.96
CA ILE A 110 8.75 -11.82 -3.87
C ILE A 110 7.55 -11.54 -4.78
N SER A 111 7.04 -10.31 -4.76
CA SER A 111 5.90 -9.88 -5.56
C SER A 111 6.18 -9.97 -7.06
N GLU A 112 7.40 -9.64 -7.51
CA GLU A 112 7.84 -9.79 -8.90
C GLU A 112 7.82 -11.27 -9.33
N LYS A 113 8.42 -12.16 -8.53
CA LYS A 113 8.43 -13.61 -8.81
C LYS A 113 7.02 -14.19 -8.89
N LEU A 114 6.14 -13.80 -7.96
CA LEU A 114 4.76 -14.27 -7.97
C LEU A 114 3.98 -13.74 -9.18
N ALA A 115 4.12 -12.46 -9.49
CA ALA A 115 3.43 -11.84 -10.62
C ALA A 115 3.92 -12.35 -11.98
N GLU A 116 5.20 -12.73 -12.09
CA GLU A 116 5.77 -13.39 -13.26
C GLU A 116 5.24 -14.82 -13.43
N LYS A 117 5.20 -15.58 -12.32
CA LYS A 117 4.72 -16.98 -12.32
C LYS A 117 3.21 -17.07 -12.56
N TYR A 118 2.45 -16.07 -12.11
CA TYR A 118 0.98 -16.01 -12.22
C TYR A 118 0.51 -14.68 -12.84
N PRO A 119 0.80 -14.43 -14.13
CA PRO A 119 0.58 -13.13 -14.77
C PRO A 119 -0.89 -12.72 -14.87
N ASP A 120 -1.81 -13.68 -14.83
CA ASP A 120 -3.24 -13.46 -14.93
C ASP A 120 -3.96 -13.30 -13.59
N ASP A 121 -3.26 -13.52 -12.47
CA ASP A 121 -3.83 -13.31 -11.12
C ASP A 121 -3.89 -11.83 -10.78
N PRO A 122 -5.09 -11.21 -10.69
CA PRO A 122 -5.22 -9.78 -10.44
C PRO A 122 -4.74 -9.38 -9.04
N ASN A 123 -4.80 -10.27 -8.06
CA ASN A 123 -4.37 -9.98 -6.70
C ASN A 123 -2.84 -9.92 -6.60
N LEU A 124 -2.14 -10.81 -7.29
CA LEU A 124 -0.68 -10.81 -7.34
C LEU A 124 -0.16 -9.60 -8.12
N GLN A 125 -0.78 -9.27 -9.25
CA GLN A 125 -0.45 -8.05 -10.01
C GLN A 125 -0.73 -6.78 -9.17
N ARG A 126 -1.84 -6.73 -8.44
CA ARG A 126 -2.14 -5.64 -7.50
C ARG A 126 -1.08 -5.55 -6.40
N GLY A 127 -0.69 -6.69 -5.81
CA GLY A 127 0.40 -6.75 -4.82
C GLY A 127 1.68 -6.12 -5.35
N LEU A 128 2.12 -6.54 -6.53
CA LEU A 128 3.30 -5.97 -7.19
C LEU A 128 3.21 -4.46 -7.37
N SER A 129 2.03 -3.94 -7.78
CA SER A 129 1.84 -2.49 -7.91
C SER A 129 1.93 -1.75 -6.57
N ILE A 130 1.55 -2.39 -5.46
CA ILE A 130 1.66 -1.83 -4.12
C ILE A 130 3.13 -1.78 -3.70
N SER A 131 3.92 -2.83 -3.95
CA SER A 131 5.35 -2.88 -3.62
C SER A 131 6.13 -1.78 -4.33
N TYR A 132 5.94 -1.59 -5.65
CA TYR A 132 6.51 -0.45 -6.38
C TYR A 132 6.06 0.90 -5.80
N ASN A 133 4.77 1.05 -5.49
CA ASN A 133 4.26 2.29 -4.93
C ASN A 133 4.90 2.62 -3.56
N LYS A 134 5.20 1.61 -2.75
CA LYS A 134 5.88 1.77 -1.45
C LYS A 134 7.32 2.22 -1.61
N LEU A 135 8.09 1.60 -2.51
CA LEU A 135 9.45 2.03 -2.82
C LEU A 135 9.50 3.44 -3.40
N GLY A 136 8.61 3.76 -4.33
CA GLY A 136 8.46 5.14 -4.83
C GLY A 136 8.16 6.14 -3.73
N GLY A 137 7.37 5.76 -2.71
CA GLY A 137 7.12 6.58 -1.52
C GLY A 137 8.39 6.85 -0.70
N ILE A 138 9.21 5.84 -0.48
CA ILE A 138 10.50 5.98 0.22
C ILE A 138 11.48 6.85 -0.57
N ALA A 139 11.60 6.60 -1.88
CA ALA A 139 12.44 7.42 -2.76
C ALA A 139 12.00 8.90 -2.73
N LYS A 140 10.68 9.18 -2.81
CA LYS A 140 10.11 10.53 -2.67
C LYS A 140 10.47 11.15 -1.32
N ALA A 141 10.34 10.41 -0.20
CA ALA A 141 10.67 10.89 1.14
C ALA A 141 12.16 11.25 1.29
N ARG A 142 13.03 10.62 0.52
CA ARG A 142 14.47 10.90 0.43
C ARG A 142 14.83 11.95 -0.63
N ASN A 143 13.83 12.54 -1.28
CA ASN A 143 13.98 13.48 -2.40
C ASN A 143 14.67 12.88 -3.65
N ASP A 144 14.72 11.55 -3.78
CA ASP A 144 15.13 10.88 -5.00
C ASP A 144 13.93 10.79 -5.96
N TYR A 145 13.61 11.92 -6.57
CA TYR A 145 12.43 12.03 -7.43
C TYR A 145 12.53 11.19 -8.70
N ASN A 146 13.75 10.94 -9.21
CA ASN A 146 13.94 10.08 -10.39
C ASN A 146 13.62 8.61 -10.08
N ALA A 147 14.10 8.09 -8.96
CA ALA A 147 13.74 6.74 -8.51
C ALA A 147 12.24 6.64 -8.21
N ALA A 148 11.67 7.64 -7.52
CA ALA A 148 10.25 7.71 -7.21
C ALA A 148 9.37 7.69 -8.47
N GLU A 149 9.73 8.48 -9.50
CA GLU A 149 9.03 8.50 -10.78
C GLU A 149 9.04 7.12 -11.45
N GLY A 150 10.22 6.47 -11.50
CA GLY A 150 10.38 5.15 -12.09
C GLY A 150 9.50 4.10 -11.43
N ASP A 151 9.46 4.06 -10.10
CA ASP A 151 8.65 3.10 -9.35
C ASP A 151 7.15 3.39 -9.45
N TYR A 152 6.75 4.66 -9.36
CA TYR A 152 5.35 5.04 -9.54
C TYR A 152 4.85 4.78 -10.98
N ALA A 153 5.71 4.95 -11.99
CA ALA A 153 5.35 4.63 -13.38
C ALA A 153 5.13 3.12 -13.57
N LYS A 154 5.97 2.26 -12.96
CA LYS A 154 5.76 0.81 -12.98
C LYS A 154 4.45 0.43 -12.27
N ALA A 155 4.18 1.02 -11.11
CA ALA A 155 2.92 0.81 -10.39
C ALA A 155 1.71 1.24 -11.24
N LEU A 156 1.78 2.39 -11.92
CA LEU A 156 0.73 2.88 -12.79
C LEU A 156 0.48 1.92 -13.96
N ALA A 157 1.51 1.48 -14.67
CA ALA A 157 1.37 0.58 -15.81
C ALA A 157 0.62 -0.72 -15.45
N ILE A 158 0.90 -1.28 -14.27
CA ILE A 158 0.19 -2.46 -13.77
C ILE A 158 -1.28 -2.11 -13.48
N ARG A 159 -1.54 -0.99 -12.79
CA ARG A 159 -2.89 -0.56 -12.41
C ARG A 159 -3.74 -0.16 -13.61
N GLU A 160 -3.16 0.46 -14.64
CA GLU A 160 -3.85 0.74 -15.90
C GLU A 160 -4.33 -0.56 -16.55
N ARG A 161 -3.45 -1.55 -16.72
CA ARG A 161 -3.81 -2.87 -17.28
C ARG A 161 -4.90 -3.57 -16.47
N LEU A 162 -4.84 -3.53 -15.14
CA LEU A 162 -5.87 -4.11 -14.28
C LEU A 162 -7.19 -3.36 -14.40
N ALA A 163 -7.17 -2.03 -14.41
CA ALA A 163 -8.36 -1.20 -14.52
C ALA A 163 -9.04 -1.30 -15.90
N GLU A 164 -8.28 -1.59 -16.96
CA GLU A 164 -8.82 -1.90 -18.30
C GLU A 164 -9.47 -3.29 -18.34
N LYS A 165 -8.83 -4.28 -17.72
CA LYS A 165 -9.36 -5.67 -17.66
C LYS A 165 -10.60 -5.76 -16.76
N TYR A 166 -10.70 -4.94 -15.73
CA TYR A 166 -11.79 -4.91 -14.75
C TYR A 166 -12.35 -3.48 -14.56
N PRO A 167 -13.02 -2.91 -15.59
CA PRO A 167 -13.42 -1.50 -15.60
C PRO A 167 -14.47 -1.14 -14.55
N GLU A 168 -15.23 -2.12 -14.06
CA GLU A 168 -16.27 -1.92 -13.06
C GLU A 168 -15.78 -2.07 -11.61
N ASP A 169 -14.54 -2.51 -11.41
CA ASP A 169 -13.96 -2.65 -10.07
C ASP A 169 -13.53 -1.29 -9.53
N PRO A 170 -14.22 -0.75 -8.49
CA PRO A 170 -13.93 0.58 -7.97
C PRO A 170 -12.54 0.68 -7.32
N GLU A 171 -12.04 -0.39 -6.69
CA GLU A 171 -10.74 -0.40 -6.02
C GLU A 171 -9.58 -0.34 -7.02
N LEU A 172 -9.71 -1.03 -8.16
CA LEU A 172 -8.71 -0.97 -9.22
C LEU A 172 -8.70 0.41 -9.90
N GLN A 173 -9.88 0.99 -10.15
CA GLN A 173 -9.98 2.36 -10.68
C GLN A 173 -9.42 3.38 -9.69
N ARG A 174 -9.75 3.27 -8.41
CA ARG A 174 -9.20 4.09 -7.32
C ARG A 174 -7.69 3.99 -7.26
N GLY A 175 -7.14 2.76 -7.32
CA GLY A 175 -5.70 2.52 -7.34
C GLY A 175 -5.01 3.25 -8.50
N ARG A 176 -5.61 3.25 -9.70
CA ARG A 176 -5.11 3.99 -10.87
C ARG A 176 -5.09 5.50 -10.63
N SER A 177 -6.16 6.05 -10.05
CA SER A 177 -6.23 7.47 -9.68
C SER A 177 -5.12 7.87 -8.71
N ILE A 178 -4.87 7.06 -7.68
CA ILE A 178 -3.78 7.27 -6.71
C ILE A 178 -2.41 7.27 -7.40
N SER A 179 -2.18 6.38 -8.38
CA SER A 179 -0.91 6.38 -9.13
C SER A 179 -0.71 7.67 -9.95
N TYR A 180 -1.76 8.20 -10.56
CA TYR A 180 -1.68 9.48 -11.24
C TYR A 180 -1.39 10.63 -10.27
N ILE A 181 -2.00 10.64 -9.07
CA ILE A 181 -1.70 11.65 -8.05
C ILE A 181 -0.21 11.58 -7.65
N ASN A 182 0.32 10.38 -7.42
CA ASN A 182 1.72 10.21 -7.03
C ASN A 182 2.69 10.73 -8.11
N LEU A 183 2.46 10.41 -9.38
CA LEU A 183 3.26 10.94 -10.50
C LEU A 183 3.10 12.46 -10.65
N GLY A 184 1.90 12.98 -10.47
CA GLY A 184 1.65 14.42 -10.43
C GLY A 184 2.42 15.11 -9.31
N ASP A 185 2.50 14.50 -8.12
CA ASP A 185 3.29 15.01 -7.00
C ASP A 185 4.80 15.07 -7.33
N ILE A 186 5.32 14.04 -8.03
CA ILE A 186 6.72 14.02 -8.46
C ILE A 186 6.96 15.09 -9.53
N ALA A 187 6.11 15.18 -10.55
CA ALA A 187 6.22 16.20 -11.58
C ALA A 187 6.19 17.63 -10.97
N LYS A 188 5.29 17.88 -10.01
CA LYS A 188 5.24 19.15 -9.25
C LYS A 188 6.56 19.40 -8.50
N ALA A 189 7.13 18.38 -7.84
CA ALA A 189 8.39 18.50 -7.11
C ALA A 189 9.58 18.81 -8.03
N LEU A 190 9.52 18.34 -9.28
CA LEU A 190 10.48 18.63 -10.33
C LEU A 190 10.19 19.96 -11.08
N ASN A 191 9.16 20.71 -10.66
CA ASN A 191 8.65 21.93 -11.28
C ASN A 191 8.10 21.74 -12.72
N ASP A 192 7.79 20.50 -13.12
CA ASP A 192 7.04 20.23 -14.36
C ASP A 192 5.52 20.33 -14.07
N TYR A 193 5.07 21.57 -13.97
CA TYR A 193 3.65 21.86 -13.67
C TYR A 193 2.71 21.41 -14.79
N THR A 194 3.19 21.34 -16.04
CA THR A 194 2.39 20.87 -17.18
C THR A 194 2.13 19.36 -17.07
N ALA A 195 3.15 18.56 -16.78
CA ALA A 195 2.98 17.14 -16.53
C ALA A 195 2.13 16.89 -15.28
N ALA A 196 2.37 17.66 -14.20
CA ALA A 196 1.59 17.55 -12.96
C ALA A 196 0.10 17.80 -13.20
N GLU A 197 -0.25 18.87 -13.93
CA GLU A 197 -1.64 19.16 -14.31
C GLU A 197 -2.27 18.00 -15.09
N GLY A 198 -1.55 17.47 -16.08
CA GLY A 198 -2.02 16.33 -16.88
C GLY A 198 -2.31 15.08 -16.04
N TYR A 199 -1.44 14.75 -15.09
CA TYR A 199 -1.65 13.63 -14.18
C TYR A 199 -2.82 13.86 -13.22
N TYR A 200 -2.91 15.05 -12.61
CA TYR A 200 -4.03 15.35 -11.70
C TYR A 200 -5.38 15.44 -12.42
N ALA A 201 -5.41 15.89 -13.68
CA ALA A 201 -6.63 15.90 -14.48
C ALA A 201 -7.14 14.48 -14.73
N LYS A 202 -6.24 13.51 -15.04
CA LYS A 202 -6.60 12.09 -15.17
C LYS A 202 -7.11 11.51 -13.85
N ALA A 203 -6.48 11.86 -12.73
CA ALA A 203 -6.94 11.45 -11.41
C ALA A 203 -8.34 12.00 -11.11
N LEU A 204 -8.59 13.29 -11.38
CA LEU A 204 -9.89 13.93 -11.17
C LEU A 204 -11.00 13.27 -12.00
N GLU A 205 -10.74 12.94 -13.26
CA GLU A 205 -11.72 12.27 -14.12
C GLU A 205 -12.19 10.93 -13.49
N ILE A 206 -11.24 10.14 -12.99
CA ILE A 206 -11.53 8.85 -12.36
C ILE A 206 -12.28 9.06 -11.04
N SER A 207 -11.78 9.94 -10.15
CA SER A 207 -12.36 10.20 -8.85
C SER A 207 -13.77 10.76 -8.97
N LYS A 208 -14.03 11.62 -9.95
CA LYS A 208 -15.36 12.17 -10.23
C LYS A 208 -16.34 11.06 -10.63
N ARG A 209 -15.96 10.21 -11.57
CA ARG A 209 -16.80 9.07 -12.01
C ARG A 209 -17.11 8.12 -10.85
N LEU A 210 -16.12 7.84 -10.00
CA LEU A 210 -16.32 6.96 -8.85
C LEU A 210 -17.25 7.59 -7.79
N ALA A 211 -17.03 8.87 -7.46
CA ALA A 211 -17.87 9.59 -6.50
C ALA A 211 -19.32 9.77 -6.97
N GLU A 212 -19.55 9.94 -8.29
CA GLU A 212 -20.88 9.98 -8.89
C GLU A 212 -21.57 8.61 -8.82
N LYS A 213 -20.82 7.52 -9.06
CA LYS A 213 -21.35 6.15 -9.04
C LYS A 213 -21.61 5.64 -7.61
N TYR A 214 -20.83 6.08 -6.65
CA TYR A 214 -20.89 5.67 -5.24
C TYR A 214 -20.95 6.89 -4.32
N PRO A 215 -22.06 7.66 -4.33
CA PRO A 215 -22.16 8.96 -3.63
C PRO A 215 -22.07 8.85 -2.11
N ASP A 216 -22.41 7.69 -1.55
CA ASP A 216 -22.40 7.45 -0.10
C ASP A 216 -21.06 6.89 0.43
N ASP A 217 -20.06 6.67 -0.45
CA ASP A 217 -18.75 6.23 -0.03
C ASP A 217 -17.85 7.42 0.37
N PRO A 218 -17.56 7.58 1.68
CA PRO A 218 -16.79 8.73 2.15
C PRO A 218 -15.35 8.75 1.65
N ASN A 219 -14.77 7.59 1.32
CA ASN A 219 -13.40 7.52 0.80
C ASN A 219 -13.33 8.04 -0.63
N LEU A 220 -14.32 7.68 -1.46
CA LEU A 220 -14.38 8.15 -2.85
C LEU A 220 -14.70 9.63 -2.94
N GLN A 221 -15.56 10.15 -2.05
CA GLN A 221 -15.80 11.59 -1.94
C GLN A 221 -14.54 12.36 -1.51
N ARG A 222 -13.78 11.80 -0.55
CA ARG A 222 -12.49 12.36 -0.13
C ARG A 222 -11.46 12.36 -1.26
N ASP A 223 -11.37 11.28 -2.03
CA ASP A 223 -10.44 11.18 -3.17
C ASP A 223 -10.78 12.22 -4.25
N LEU A 224 -12.08 12.51 -4.46
CA LEU A 224 -12.52 13.59 -5.35
C LEU A 224 -12.06 14.96 -4.83
N SER A 225 -12.27 15.25 -3.54
CA SER A 225 -11.80 16.48 -2.89
C SER A 225 -10.28 16.64 -3.04
N ILE A 226 -9.51 15.59 -2.79
CA ILE A 226 -8.05 15.60 -2.97
C ILE A 226 -7.68 15.95 -4.42
N SER A 227 -8.35 15.36 -5.41
CA SER A 227 -8.07 15.61 -6.83
C SER A 227 -8.33 17.07 -7.22
N TYR A 228 -9.41 17.68 -6.71
CA TYR A 228 -9.67 19.11 -6.91
C TYR A 228 -8.61 19.98 -6.25
N ASN A 229 -8.22 19.69 -5.00
CA ASN A 229 -7.18 20.44 -4.31
C ASN A 229 -5.84 20.39 -5.06
N LYS A 230 -5.45 19.24 -5.59
CA LYS A 230 -4.22 19.07 -6.37
C LYS A 230 -4.21 19.96 -7.64
N LEU A 231 -5.33 20.05 -8.35
CA LEU A 231 -5.45 20.95 -9.50
C LEU A 231 -5.48 22.42 -9.08
N GLY A 232 -6.12 22.74 -7.97
CA GLY A 232 -6.07 24.08 -7.39
C GLY A 232 -4.65 24.53 -7.09
N ASP A 233 -3.86 23.67 -6.46
CA ASP A 233 -2.45 23.93 -6.16
C ASP A 233 -1.61 24.20 -7.43
N ILE A 234 -1.86 23.48 -8.53
CA ILE A 234 -1.14 23.71 -9.79
C ILE A 234 -1.56 25.00 -10.46
N ALA A 235 -2.87 25.28 -10.48
CA ALA A 235 -3.37 26.54 -11.04
C ALA A 235 -2.80 27.74 -10.29
N GLU A 236 -2.72 27.67 -8.96
CA GLU A 236 -2.06 28.69 -8.12
C GLU A 236 -0.58 28.83 -8.46
N ALA A 237 0.17 27.72 -8.58
CA ALA A 237 1.58 27.74 -8.95
C ALA A 237 1.82 28.34 -10.34
N LEU A 238 0.85 28.22 -11.26
CA LEU A 238 0.86 28.84 -12.58
C LEU A 238 0.30 30.27 -12.60
N ASN A 239 -0.07 30.84 -11.43
CA ASN A 239 -0.70 32.14 -11.25
C ASN A 239 -2.10 32.28 -11.90
N ASP A 240 -2.76 31.17 -12.21
CA ASP A 240 -4.18 31.17 -12.60
C ASP A 240 -5.09 31.10 -11.37
N TYR A 241 -5.15 32.20 -10.64
CA TYR A 241 -5.92 32.30 -9.39
C TYR A 241 -7.42 32.07 -9.59
N LYS A 242 -7.93 32.37 -10.79
CA LYS A 242 -9.35 32.16 -11.10
C LYS A 242 -9.67 30.65 -11.24
N ALA A 243 -8.82 29.91 -11.91
CA ALA A 243 -8.94 28.45 -11.98
C ALA A 243 -8.74 27.81 -10.60
N ALA A 244 -7.74 28.28 -9.83
CA ALA A 244 -7.46 27.81 -8.48
C ALA A 244 -8.69 27.97 -7.56
N GLU A 245 -9.31 29.18 -7.53
CA GLU A 245 -10.55 29.43 -6.77
C GLU A 245 -11.67 28.46 -7.21
N GLY A 246 -11.82 28.25 -8.52
CA GLY A 246 -12.83 27.34 -9.07
C GLY A 246 -12.62 25.88 -8.69
N TYR A 247 -11.39 25.41 -8.52
CA TYR A 247 -11.07 24.07 -8.06
C TYR A 247 -11.27 23.94 -6.53
N TYR A 248 -10.75 24.88 -5.73
CA TYR A 248 -10.89 24.85 -4.28
C TYR A 248 -12.36 24.97 -3.82
N ALA A 249 -13.20 25.68 -4.56
CA ALA A 249 -14.64 25.76 -4.27
C ALA A 249 -15.38 24.42 -4.47
N LYS A 250 -14.77 23.44 -5.17
CA LYS A 250 -15.35 22.12 -5.42
C LYS A 250 -14.72 21.02 -4.56
N ALA A 251 -13.62 21.35 -3.87
CA ALA A 251 -12.91 20.43 -2.99
C ALA A 251 -13.63 20.29 -1.63
#